data_c5561c1c953a73e361176fd05c167e53
#
_entry.id   c5561c1c953a73e361176fd05c167e53
#
_cell.length_a   1.000
_cell.length_b   1.000
_cell.length_c   1.000
_cell.angle_alpha   90.00
_cell.angle_beta   90.00
_cell.angle_gamma   90.00
#
_symmetry.space_group_name_H-M   'P 1'
#
loop_
_entity.id
_entity.type
_entity.pdbx_description
1 polymer ?
#
loop_
_entity_poly.entity_id
_entity_poly.type
_entity_poly.pdbx_seq_one_letter_code
_entity_poly.pdbx_strand_id
1 'polypeptide(L)'
;MLTSKSIIGVKTINIVLAKRLFGRNLLIKWVIIRDYYHQLVNPKRKILAILFELKYDPPVGELVKLSKDVSTILAPNASPMTFRGTQTYIIGEGDELAIIDPGPNISAHLQAINRVLRDKKLIAIFVTHSHVDHSPLGQEISDMHNVPIYAFGGTGEGKSEIMKRYAEKSEIGGGEGVDPLFNPDILISTGDYVSCSSWSMEAIHTPGHMSN
;
A
#
# COMPACT_ATOMS: atom_id res chain seq x y z
N MET A 1 19.58 -22.97 -26.86
CA MET A 1 19.05 -21.62 -27.12
C MET A 1 17.69 -21.49 -26.43
N LEU A 2 17.65 -20.96 -25.24
CA LEU A 2 16.42 -20.72 -24.47
C LEU A 2 16.15 -19.21 -24.52
N THR A 3 15.12 -18.85 -25.25
CA THR A 3 14.66 -17.47 -25.37
C THR A 3 14.05 -17.02 -24.04
N SER A 4 14.63 -16.01 -23.45
CA SER A 4 14.10 -15.31 -22.27
C SER A 4 12.77 -14.63 -22.61
N LYS A 5 11.66 -15.16 -22.11
CA LYS A 5 10.40 -14.41 -22.04
C LYS A 5 10.45 -13.55 -20.79
N SER A 6 10.45 -12.24 -20.98
CA SER A 6 10.29 -11.26 -19.92
C SER A 6 8.97 -11.49 -19.17
N ILE A 7 9.09 -11.78 -17.90
CA ILE A 7 7.95 -11.93 -16.98
C ILE A 7 7.61 -10.53 -16.48
N ILE A 8 6.43 -10.07 -16.84
CA ILE A 8 5.85 -8.82 -16.33
C ILE A 8 5.64 -9.00 -14.82
N GLY A 9 6.35 -8.19 -14.02
CA GLY A 9 6.31 -8.27 -12.57
C GLY A 9 4.93 -7.91 -12.02
N VAL A 10 4.35 -8.83 -11.27
CA VAL A 10 3.14 -8.55 -10.48
C VAL A 10 3.55 -7.79 -9.23
N LYS A 11 3.07 -6.56 -9.07
CA LYS A 11 3.28 -5.76 -7.86
C LYS A 11 2.59 -6.42 -6.66
N THR A 12 3.34 -6.69 -5.63
CA THR A 12 2.83 -7.24 -4.38
C THR A 12 2.62 -6.09 -3.39
N ILE A 13 1.39 -5.85 -2.97
CA ILE A 13 1.08 -4.91 -1.89
C ILE A 13 1.03 -5.71 -0.59
N ASN A 14 1.92 -5.41 0.33
CA ASN A 14 2.07 -6.14 1.57
C ASN A 14 1.54 -5.33 2.75
N ILE A 15 0.22 -5.33 2.93
CA ILE A 15 -0.40 -4.79 4.13
C ILE A 15 -1.15 -5.92 4.81
N VAL A 16 -0.78 -6.23 6.04
CA VAL A 16 -1.55 -7.12 6.89
C VAL A 16 -2.27 -6.26 7.92
N LEU A 17 -3.58 -6.18 7.78
CA LEU A 17 -4.45 -5.52 8.76
C LEU A 17 -4.96 -6.59 9.72
N ALA A 18 -4.59 -6.51 10.98
CA ALA A 18 -5.13 -7.34 12.04
C ALA A 18 -5.96 -6.50 13.00
N LYS A 19 -7.23 -6.80 13.13
CA LYS A 19 -8.10 -6.21 14.14
C LYS A 19 -8.30 -7.19 15.29
N ARG A 20 -7.97 -6.77 16.51
CA ARG A 20 -8.31 -7.47 17.74
C ARG A 20 -9.42 -6.71 18.44
N LEU A 21 -10.66 -7.18 18.34
CA LEU A 21 -11.78 -6.71 19.15
C LEU A 21 -12.38 -7.90 19.89
N PHE A 22 -12.39 -7.83 21.22
CA PHE A 22 -13.09 -8.75 22.12
C PHE A 22 -12.95 -10.25 21.77
N GLY A 23 -11.73 -10.77 21.84
CA GLY A 23 -11.50 -12.23 21.87
C GLY A 23 -11.60 -12.99 20.56
N ARG A 24 -11.83 -12.34 19.43
CA ARG A 24 -11.79 -12.99 18.09
C ARG A 24 -10.80 -12.27 17.18
N ASN A 25 -9.75 -12.98 16.79
CA ASN A 25 -8.80 -12.52 15.79
C ASN A 25 -9.45 -12.61 14.41
N LEU A 26 -9.90 -11.49 13.86
CA LEU A 26 -10.24 -11.43 12.44
C LEU A 26 -8.95 -11.08 11.68
N LEU A 27 -8.24 -12.11 11.25
CA LEU A 27 -7.11 -11.96 10.34
C LEU A 27 -7.68 -11.66 8.96
N ILE A 28 -7.67 -10.42 8.52
CA ILE A 28 -7.85 -10.10 7.10
C ILE A 28 -6.51 -10.44 6.44
N LYS A 29 -6.35 -11.71 6.09
CA LYS A 29 -5.24 -12.14 5.23
C LYS A 29 -5.51 -11.57 3.83
N TRP A 30 -4.89 -10.47 3.52
CA TRP A 30 -4.60 -10.20 2.13
C TRP A 30 -3.58 -11.26 1.70
N VAL A 31 -4.07 -12.25 0.96
CA VAL A 31 -3.23 -13.30 0.40
C VAL A 31 -2.33 -12.66 -0.64
N ILE A 32 -1.15 -12.36 -0.20
CA ILE A 32 -0.07 -11.92 -1.06
C ILE A 32 0.29 -13.11 -1.94
N ILE A 33 0.44 -12.84 -3.21
CA ILE A 33 0.84 -13.78 -4.25
C ILE A 33 2.32 -14.23 -4.06
N ARG A 34 2.69 -14.62 -2.87
CA ARG A 34 3.97 -15.30 -2.65
C ARG A 34 3.93 -16.74 -3.15
N ASP A 35 2.74 -17.35 -3.19
CA ASP A 35 2.56 -18.72 -3.63
C ASP A 35 2.48 -18.89 -5.15
N TYR A 36 2.42 -17.79 -5.90
CA TYR A 36 2.30 -17.86 -7.36
C TYR A 36 3.54 -18.48 -8.03
N TYR A 37 4.71 -18.20 -7.50
CA TYR A 37 5.96 -18.74 -8.07
C TYR A 37 6.14 -20.25 -7.79
N HIS A 38 5.73 -20.72 -6.62
CA HIS A 38 5.80 -22.15 -6.28
C HIS A 38 4.73 -23.01 -6.96
N GLN A 39 3.59 -22.41 -7.35
CA GLN A 39 2.53 -23.13 -8.03
C GLN A 39 2.76 -23.29 -9.54
N LEU A 40 3.48 -22.39 -10.17
CA LEU A 40 3.85 -22.48 -11.59
C LEU A 40 4.83 -23.63 -11.90
N VAL A 41 5.52 -24.14 -10.90
CA VAL A 41 6.56 -25.19 -11.08
C VAL A 41 6.02 -26.61 -10.86
N ASN A 42 4.77 -26.77 -10.42
CA ASN A 42 4.19 -28.09 -10.19
C ASN A 42 2.96 -28.38 -11.08
N PRO A 43 3.16 -29.09 -12.21
CA PRO A 43 2.09 -29.34 -13.20
C PRO A 43 0.97 -30.28 -12.73
N LYS A 44 1.09 -30.88 -11.54
CA LYS A 44 0.07 -31.79 -10.98
C LYS A 44 -0.90 -31.16 -9.99
N ARG A 45 -0.68 -29.90 -9.58
CA ARG A 45 -1.70 -29.16 -8.83
C ARG A 45 -2.59 -28.44 -9.82
N LYS A 46 -3.89 -28.78 -9.81
CA LYS A 46 -4.90 -27.92 -10.44
C LYS A 46 -4.58 -26.53 -9.98
N ILE A 47 -4.17 -25.70 -10.92
CA ILE A 47 -4.06 -24.26 -10.74
C ILE A 47 -5.44 -23.86 -10.25
N LEU A 48 -5.58 -23.65 -8.94
CA LEU A 48 -6.62 -22.78 -8.46
C LEU A 48 -6.24 -21.46 -9.09
N ALA A 49 -6.79 -21.20 -10.27
CA ALA A 49 -6.64 -19.90 -10.89
C ALA A 49 -7.02 -18.94 -9.77
N ILE A 50 -6.07 -18.22 -9.23
CA ILE A 50 -6.37 -17.01 -8.49
C ILE A 50 -7.10 -16.23 -9.56
N LEU A 51 -8.41 -16.28 -9.50
CA LEU A 51 -9.26 -15.53 -10.37
C LEU A 51 -9.01 -14.09 -9.96
N PHE A 52 -8.04 -13.48 -10.65
CA PHE A 52 -7.98 -12.03 -10.62
C PHE A 52 -9.39 -11.59 -10.99
N GLU A 53 -10.05 -10.90 -10.08
CA GLU A 53 -11.35 -10.32 -10.34
C GLU A 53 -11.17 -9.17 -11.34
N LEU A 54 -10.84 -9.55 -12.57
CA LEU A 54 -10.65 -8.60 -13.68
C LEU A 54 -11.94 -7.83 -14.00
N LYS A 55 -13.06 -8.32 -13.49
CA LYS A 55 -14.36 -7.65 -13.60
C LYS A 55 -14.56 -6.60 -12.52
N TYR A 56 -13.79 -6.66 -11.42
CA TYR A 56 -13.85 -5.63 -10.40
C TYR A 56 -13.36 -4.31 -10.98
N ASP A 57 -14.28 -3.40 -11.17
CA ASP A 57 -14.08 -2.10 -11.79
C ASP A 57 -14.68 -1.00 -10.90
N PRO A 58 -14.04 -0.70 -9.77
CA PRO A 58 -14.55 0.30 -8.86
C PRO A 58 -14.54 1.68 -9.53
N PRO A 59 -15.53 2.51 -9.24
CA PRO A 59 -15.58 3.86 -9.78
C PRO A 59 -14.42 4.70 -9.24
N VAL A 60 -13.78 5.46 -10.13
CA VAL A 60 -12.66 6.33 -9.78
C VAL A 60 -13.13 7.45 -8.86
N GLY A 61 -12.41 7.68 -7.76
CA GLY A 61 -12.66 8.78 -6.82
C GLY A 61 -13.89 8.59 -5.93
N GLU A 62 -14.51 7.41 -5.92
CA GLU A 62 -15.62 7.09 -5.04
C GLU A 62 -15.17 6.17 -3.90
N LEU A 63 -15.81 6.30 -2.74
CA LEU A 63 -15.57 5.42 -1.60
C LEU A 63 -16.31 4.10 -1.80
N VAL A 64 -15.56 3.01 -1.95
CA VAL A 64 -16.10 1.66 -2.10
C VAL A 64 -15.82 0.85 -0.84
N LYS A 65 -16.87 0.36 -0.19
CA LYS A 65 -16.75 -0.45 1.03
C LYS A 65 -16.32 -1.88 0.67
N LEU A 66 -15.20 -2.33 1.23
CA LEU A 66 -14.67 -3.68 1.03
C LEU A 66 -15.07 -4.62 2.18
N SER A 67 -15.07 -4.10 3.39
CA SER A 67 -15.50 -4.83 4.60
C SER A 67 -16.08 -3.87 5.62
N LYS A 68 -16.39 -4.36 6.82
CA LYS A 68 -16.93 -3.51 7.89
C LYS A 68 -16.05 -2.30 8.17
N ASP A 69 -14.75 -2.52 8.27
CA ASP A 69 -13.78 -1.51 8.75
C ASP A 69 -12.81 -1.03 7.65
N VAL A 70 -12.97 -1.48 6.41
CA VAL A 70 -12.09 -1.15 5.29
C VAL A 70 -12.89 -0.70 4.09
N SER A 71 -12.56 0.46 3.60
CA SER A 71 -13.03 0.99 2.32
C SER A 71 -11.85 1.39 1.45
N THR A 72 -12.09 1.64 0.18
CA THR A 72 -11.06 2.08 -0.76
C THR A 72 -11.55 3.21 -1.65
N ILE A 73 -10.62 4.02 -2.14
CA ILE A 73 -10.82 5.03 -3.17
C ILE A 73 -9.81 4.76 -4.28
N LEU A 74 -10.28 4.56 -5.51
CA LEU A 74 -9.43 4.35 -6.67
C LEU A 74 -8.94 5.70 -7.22
N ALA A 75 -7.63 5.86 -7.34
CA ALA A 75 -7.02 7.04 -7.93
C ALA A 75 -7.13 7.04 -9.48
N PRO A 76 -7.24 8.22 -10.12
CA PRO A 76 -7.33 8.35 -11.58
C PRO A 76 -5.96 8.26 -12.26
N ASN A 77 -5.17 7.24 -11.96
CA ASN A 77 -3.82 7.04 -12.47
C ASN A 77 -3.64 5.69 -13.17
N ALA A 78 -4.68 5.23 -13.88
CA ALA A 78 -4.62 3.98 -14.64
C ALA A 78 -3.43 3.94 -15.60
N SER A 79 -2.66 2.85 -15.57
CA SER A 79 -1.47 2.66 -16.40
C SER A 79 -1.10 1.17 -16.48
N PRO A 80 -0.17 0.76 -17.35
CA PRO A 80 0.35 -0.61 -17.32
C PRO A 80 0.97 -1.01 -15.97
N MET A 81 1.40 -0.05 -15.14
CA MET A 81 2.00 -0.28 -13.84
C MET A 81 0.97 -0.31 -12.71
N THR A 82 -0.10 0.46 -12.82
CA THR A 82 -1.13 0.61 -11.80
C THR A 82 -2.44 -0.08 -12.15
N PHE A 83 -2.53 -0.68 -13.35
CA PHE A 83 -3.73 -1.29 -13.90
C PHE A 83 -4.89 -0.28 -13.99
N ARG A 84 -5.93 -0.40 -13.14
CA ARG A 84 -7.06 0.54 -13.10
C ARG A 84 -6.78 1.82 -12.31
N GLY A 85 -5.70 1.83 -11.57
CA GLY A 85 -5.26 2.90 -10.68
C GLY A 85 -4.79 2.36 -9.34
N THR A 86 -4.13 3.21 -8.57
CA THR A 86 -3.71 2.91 -7.21
C THR A 86 -4.89 3.06 -6.25
N GLN A 87 -4.97 2.18 -5.26
CA GLN A 87 -6.03 2.22 -4.27
C GLN A 87 -5.52 2.83 -2.97
N THR A 88 -6.18 3.89 -2.53
CA THR A 88 -6.04 4.42 -1.18
C THR A 88 -7.04 3.72 -0.27
N TYR A 89 -6.58 3.17 0.86
CA TYR A 89 -7.46 2.51 1.80
C TYR A 89 -7.84 3.45 2.94
N ILE A 90 -9.12 3.42 3.30
CA ILE A 90 -9.68 4.11 4.45
C ILE A 90 -10.03 3.07 5.51
N ILE A 91 -9.46 3.22 6.68
CA ILE A 91 -9.58 2.29 7.80
C ILE A 91 -10.44 2.91 8.90
N GLY A 92 -11.41 2.16 9.37
CA GLY A 92 -12.36 2.56 10.39
C GLY A 92 -13.79 2.69 9.86
N GLU A 93 -14.77 2.55 10.74
CA GLU A 93 -16.20 2.69 10.42
C GLU A 93 -16.83 3.92 11.07
N GLY A 94 -16.20 4.43 12.13
CA GLY A 94 -16.72 5.55 12.92
C GLY A 94 -16.20 6.92 12.49
N ASP A 95 -15.94 7.74 13.50
CA ASP A 95 -15.42 9.09 13.31
C ASP A 95 -13.91 9.15 13.26
N GLU A 96 -13.22 8.16 13.82
CA GLU A 96 -11.76 8.06 13.82
C GLU A 96 -11.30 7.14 12.69
N LEU A 97 -10.62 7.71 11.70
CA LEU A 97 -10.17 7.03 10.50
C LEU A 97 -8.64 7.02 10.39
N ALA A 98 -8.11 6.07 9.65
CA ALA A 98 -6.76 6.12 9.13
C ALA A 98 -6.74 5.94 7.61
N ILE A 99 -5.67 6.41 6.99
CA ILE A 99 -5.39 6.22 5.55
C ILE A 99 -4.21 5.30 5.40
N ILE A 100 -4.28 4.42 4.39
CA ILE A 100 -3.11 3.69 3.91
C ILE A 100 -2.92 4.02 2.44
N ASP A 101 -1.68 4.38 2.06
CA ASP A 101 -1.29 4.81 0.73
C ASP A 101 -2.17 5.95 0.21
N PRO A 102 -1.90 7.18 0.63
CA PRO A 102 -2.67 8.36 0.24
C PRO A 102 -2.69 8.60 -1.28
N GLY A 103 -1.74 8.00 -2.01
CA GLY A 103 -1.78 7.93 -3.46
C GLY A 103 -0.98 9.02 -4.17
N PRO A 104 -1.13 9.08 -5.51
CA PRO A 104 -0.40 10.01 -6.35
C PRO A 104 -0.85 11.45 -6.13
N ASN A 105 0.07 12.41 -6.36
CA ASN A 105 -0.23 13.84 -6.29
C ASN A 105 -1.16 14.27 -7.44
N ILE A 106 -2.44 13.93 -7.32
CA ILE A 106 -3.51 14.26 -8.27
C ILE A 106 -4.63 14.98 -7.51
N SER A 107 -4.91 16.23 -7.85
CA SER A 107 -5.90 17.06 -7.17
C SER A 107 -7.29 16.40 -7.06
N ALA A 108 -7.74 15.70 -8.10
CA ALA A 108 -9.02 15.01 -8.08
C ALA A 108 -9.05 13.87 -7.04
N HIS A 109 -7.92 13.18 -6.82
CA HIS A 109 -7.79 12.15 -5.82
C HIS A 109 -7.78 12.73 -4.40
N LEU A 110 -7.01 13.79 -4.19
CA LEU A 110 -7.02 14.53 -2.93
C LEU A 110 -8.44 15.02 -2.56
N GLN A 111 -9.17 15.58 -3.53
CA GLN A 111 -10.55 16.00 -3.29
C GLN A 111 -11.47 14.82 -2.94
N ALA A 112 -11.25 13.64 -3.54
CA ALA A 112 -12.01 12.44 -3.20
C ALA A 112 -11.75 12.00 -1.75
N ILE A 113 -10.50 11.98 -1.32
CA ILE A 113 -10.11 11.69 0.06
C ILE A 113 -10.72 12.71 1.01
N ASN A 114 -10.59 14.01 0.73
CA ASN A 114 -11.11 15.09 1.57
C ASN A 114 -12.64 15.06 1.71
N ARG A 115 -13.37 14.61 0.69
CA ARG A 115 -14.83 14.40 0.82
C ARG A 115 -15.17 13.36 1.89
N VAL A 116 -14.36 12.29 1.98
CA VAL A 116 -14.54 11.24 2.99
C VAL A 116 -14.16 11.71 4.38
N LEU A 117 -13.13 12.54 4.49
CA LEU A 117 -12.59 13.05 5.76
C LEU A 117 -13.33 14.27 6.32
N ARG A 118 -14.26 14.87 5.58
CA ARG A 118 -14.86 16.19 5.89
C ARG A 118 -15.33 16.34 7.34
N ASP A 119 -16.05 15.33 7.86
CA ASP A 119 -16.64 15.35 9.21
C ASP A 119 -16.03 14.22 10.06
N LYS A 120 -14.79 13.82 9.73
CA LYS A 120 -14.08 12.73 10.38
C LYS A 120 -12.76 13.22 10.97
N LYS A 121 -12.30 12.52 11.98
CA LYS A 121 -11.00 12.75 12.59
C LYS A 121 -10.02 11.75 11.97
N LEU A 122 -9.10 12.24 11.16
CA LEU A 122 -7.97 11.44 10.74
C LEU A 122 -7.04 11.25 11.94
N ILE A 123 -6.58 10.00 12.18
CA ILE A 123 -5.70 9.64 13.30
C ILE A 123 -4.28 9.39 12.83
N ALA A 124 -4.13 8.77 11.66
CA ALA A 124 -2.84 8.35 11.13
C ALA A 124 -2.87 8.19 9.63
N ILE A 125 -1.72 8.39 9.00
CA ILE A 125 -1.45 8.04 7.61
C ILE A 125 -0.37 6.97 7.60
N PHE A 126 -0.60 5.88 6.88
CA PHE A 126 0.37 4.82 6.67
C PHE A 126 0.80 4.81 5.21
N VAL A 127 2.08 4.65 4.96
CA VAL A 127 2.62 4.47 3.62
C VAL A 127 3.34 3.14 3.56
N THR A 128 2.93 2.29 2.63
CA THR A 128 3.50 0.96 2.47
C THR A 128 4.90 1.00 1.90
N HIS A 129 5.15 1.91 0.97
CA HIS A 129 6.43 2.12 0.34
C HIS A 129 6.45 3.43 -0.46
N SER A 130 7.64 3.89 -0.81
CA SER A 130 7.89 5.21 -1.38
C SER A 130 7.75 5.31 -2.91
N HIS A 131 6.80 4.61 -3.54
CA HIS A 131 6.50 4.90 -4.95
C HIS A 131 5.57 6.12 -5.09
N VAL A 132 5.73 6.84 -6.21
CA VAL A 132 4.98 8.08 -6.53
C VAL A 132 3.48 7.87 -6.72
N ASP A 133 3.03 6.64 -6.78
CA ASP A 133 1.62 6.30 -6.81
C ASP A 133 1.05 5.94 -5.42
N HIS A 134 1.88 5.94 -4.36
CA HIS A 134 1.48 5.61 -3.00
C HIS A 134 1.71 6.75 -1.99
N SER A 135 2.87 7.41 -2.02
CA SER A 135 3.32 8.31 -0.95
C SER A 135 2.99 9.80 -1.14
N PRO A 136 2.95 10.39 -2.36
CA PRO A 136 3.08 11.84 -2.51
C PRO A 136 2.01 12.69 -1.83
N LEU A 137 0.76 12.24 -1.77
CA LEU A 137 -0.28 12.99 -1.05
C LEU A 137 -0.16 12.89 0.47
N GLY A 138 0.74 12.06 0.99
CA GLY A 138 0.92 11.87 2.43
C GLY A 138 1.21 13.16 3.17
N GLN A 139 2.19 13.92 2.71
CA GLN A 139 2.59 15.17 3.38
C GLN A 139 1.47 16.22 3.34
N GLU A 140 0.82 16.43 2.20
CA GLU A 140 -0.25 17.41 2.09
C GLU A 140 -1.43 17.07 3.02
N ILE A 141 -1.83 15.80 3.09
CA ILE A 141 -2.91 15.36 3.98
C ILE A 141 -2.47 15.43 5.46
N SER A 142 -1.22 15.08 5.76
CA SER A 142 -0.63 15.21 7.09
C SER A 142 -0.71 16.66 7.59
N ASP A 143 -0.27 17.61 6.77
CA ASP A 143 -0.29 19.04 7.08
C ASP A 143 -1.73 19.56 7.28
N MET A 144 -2.66 19.14 6.43
CA MET A 144 -4.08 19.56 6.50
C MET A 144 -4.78 19.07 7.77
N HIS A 145 -4.45 17.89 8.25
CA HIS A 145 -5.12 17.24 9.39
C HIS A 145 -4.28 17.22 10.66
N ASN A 146 -3.03 17.68 10.60
CA ASN A 146 -2.06 17.66 11.70
C ASN A 146 -1.90 16.26 12.31
N VAL A 147 -1.63 15.26 11.47
CA VAL A 147 -1.47 13.85 11.84
C VAL A 147 -0.18 13.26 11.29
N PRO A 148 0.48 12.34 12.01
CA PRO A 148 1.74 11.78 11.56
C PRO A 148 1.59 10.78 10.42
N ILE A 149 2.66 10.67 9.62
CA ILE A 149 2.87 9.64 8.61
C ILE A 149 3.71 8.53 9.22
N TYR A 150 3.21 7.32 9.16
CA TYR A 150 3.88 6.09 9.61
C TYR A 150 4.36 5.29 8.40
N ALA A 151 5.61 4.83 8.43
CA ALA A 151 6.17 3.88 7.47
C ALA A 151 7.38 3.15 8.07
N PHE A 152 7.87 2.12 7.38
CA PHE A 152 9.09 1.43 7.78
C PHE A 152 10.32 2.35 7.71
N GLY A 153 10.38 3.22 6.70
CA GLY A 153 11.48 4.17 6.51
C GLY A 153 11.27 5.07 5.32
N GLY A 154 12.17 6.03 5.17
CA GLY A 154 12.23 6.90 4.00
C GLY A 154 12.71 6.17 2.75
N THR A 155 12.76 6.91 1.65
CA THR A 155 13.21 6.38 0.37
C THR A 155 14.64 5.87 0.44
N GLY A 156 14.82 4.60 0.15
CA GLY A 156 16.12 3.93 0.20
C GLY A 156 16.42 3.19 1.49
N GLU A 157 15.58 3.32 2.52
CA GLU A 157 15.72 2.52 3.73
C GLU A 157 15.55 1.02 3.43
N GLY A 158 16.22 0.18 4.22
CA GLY A 158 16.20 -1.27 4.02
C GLY A 158 17.03 -1.80 2.83
N LYS A 159 17.62 -0.93 1.99
CA LYS A 159 18.52 -1.36 0.91
C LYS A 159 19.78 -2.01 1.47
N SER A 160 20.20 -3.12 0.86
CA SER A 160 21.49 -3.73 1.17
C SER A 160 22.65 -2.78 0.82
N GLU A 161 23.81 -2.95 1.47
CA GLU A 161 25.01 -2.14 1.17
C GLU A 161 25.45 -2.24 -0.30
N ILE A 162 25.19 -3.39 -0.93
CA ILE A 162 25.45 -3.57 -2.36
C ILE A 162 24.51 -2.68 -3.17
N MET A 163 23.21 -2.68 -2.86
CA MET A 163 22.22 -1.86 -3.57
C MET A 163 22.43 -0.37 -3.34
N LYS A 164 22.87 0.06 -2.15
CA LYS A 164 23.24 1.44 -1.88
C LYS A 164 24.38 1.89 -2.81
N ARG A 165 25.45 1.09 -2.91
CA ARG A 165 26.59 1.38 -3.79
C ARG A 165 26.22 1.45 -5.28
N TYR A 166 25.32 0.59 -5.74
CA TYR A 166 24.84 0.66 -7.13
C TYR A 166 23.97 1.89 -7.38
N ALA A 167 23.12 2.25 -6.43
CA ALA A 167 22.29 3.45 -6.52
C ALA A 167 23.14 4.74 -6.57
N GLU A 168 24.22 4.82 -5.77
CA GLU A 168 25.18 5.95 -5.78
C GLU A 168 25.88 6.11 -7.13
N LYS A 169 26.18 5.01 -7.81
CA LYS A 169 26.84 5.02 -9.13
C LYS A 169 25.89 5.30 -10.29
N SER A 170 24.61 5.47 -10.02
CA SER A 170 23.55 5.61 -11.03
C SER A 170 23.49 4.43 -12.03
N GLU A 171 24.12 3.31 -11.72
CA GLU A 171 24.13 2.11 -12.55
C GLU A 171 22.77 1.36 -12.49
N ILE A 172 22.10 1.50 -11.35
CA ILE A 172 20.71 1.03 -11.18
C ILE A 172 19.96 2.23 -10.62
N GLY A 173 19.15 2.87 -11.46
CA GLY A 173 18.24 3.90 -11.00
C GLY A 173 17.38 3.36 -9.85
N GLY A 174 16.92 4.21 -8.95
CA GLY A 174 16.05 3.82 -7.83
C GLY A 174 14.70 3.22 -8.26
N GLY A 175 14.59 2.83 -9.53
CA GLY A 175 13.36 2.46 -10.20
C GLY A 175 12.60 3.71 -10.69
N GLU A 176 12.01 3.63 -11.88
CA GLU A 176 11.06 4.65 -12.31
C GLU A 176 9.91 4.72 -11.29
N GLY A 177 9.55 5.91 -10.88
CA GLY A 177 8.41 6.13 -10.01
C GLY A 177 8.69 6.08 -8.50
N VAL A 178 9.92 6.21 -8.06
CA VAL A 178 10.26 6.41 -6.64
C VAL A 178 10.05 7.86 -6.25
N ASP A 179 9.41 8.09 -5.10
CA ASP A 179 9.29 9.41 -4.48
C ASP A 179 10.57 9.70 -3.66
N PRO A 180 11.49 10.53 -4.16
CA PRO A 180 12.78 10.76 -3.50
C PRO A 180 12.66 11.62 -2.23
N LEU A 181 11.56 12.31 -2.05
CA LEU A 181 11.33 13.21 -0.92
C LEU A 181 10.56 12.54 0.22
N PHE A 182 10.07 11.33 0.01
CA PHE A 182 9.30 10.64 1.04
C PHE A 182 10.15 10.36 2.28
N ASN A 183 9.68 10.87 3.41
CA ASN A 183 10.25 10.63 4.72
C ASN A 183 9.10 10.59 5.75
N PRO A 184 8.86 9.49 6.45
CA PRO A 184 7.79 9.39 7.44
C PRO A 184 8.15 10.14 8.72
N ASP A 185 7.13 10.56 9.47
CA ASP A 185 7.32 11.18 10.80
C ASP A 185 7.64 10.15 11.86
N ILE A 186 7.04 8.96 11.76
CA ILE A 186 7.19 7.88 12.73
C ILE A 186 7.56 6.58 12.01
N LEU A 187 8.69 6.02 12.42
CA LEU A 187 9.14 4.71 11.93
C LEU A 187 8.38 3.60 12.66
N ILE A 188 7.92 2.61 11.89
CA ILE A 188 7.27 1.40 12.40
C ILE A 188 7.92 0.14 11.85
N SER A 189 7.99 -0.88 12.69
CA SER A 189 8.59 -2.18 12.39
C SER A 189 7.61 -3.31 12.67
N THR A 190 7.98 -4.52 12.28
CA THR A 190 7.17 -5.71 12.57
C THR A 190 6.87 -5.85 14.06
N GLY A 191 5.60 -5.94 14.40
CA GLY A 191 5.10 -6.07 15.77
C GLY A 191 4.70 -4.75 16.43
N ASP A 192 4.94 -3.60 15.77
CA ASP A 192 4.43 -2.32 16.26
C ASP A 192 2.94 -2.18 16.00
N TYR A 193 2.25 -1.56 16.94
CA TYR A 193 0.81 -1.32 16.88
C TYR A 193 0.49 0.16 16.86
N VAL A 194 -0.44 0.53 15.98
CA VAL A 194 -1.09 1.85 16.00
C VAL A 194 -2.59 1.64 16.13
N SER A 195 -3.21 2.32 17.07
CA SER A 195 -4.62 2.09 17.36
C SER A 195 -5.34 3.36 17.82
N CYS A 196 -6.65 3.37 17.65
CA CYS A 196 -7.56 4.32 18.27
C CYS A 196 -8.69 3.59 19.01
N SER A 197 -9.77 4.28 19.32
CA SER A 197 -10.91 3.68 20.04
C SER A 197 -11.63 2.60 19.23
N SER A 198 -11.59 2.67 17.88
CA SER A 198 -12.43 1.86 17.00
C SER A 198 -11.65 0.85 16.14
N TRP A 199 -10.35 1.01 15.96
CA TRP A 199 -9.51 0.09 15.18
C TRP A 199 -8.10 -0.04 15.79
N SER A 200 -7.42 -1.11 15.40
CA SER A 200 -6.02 -1.35 15.72
C SER A 200 -5.34 -2.03 14.52
N MET A 201 -4.15 -1.56 14.17
CA MET A 201 -3.31 -2.10 13.11
C MET A 201 -1.96 -2.55 13.65
N GLU A 202 -1.50 -3.70 13.20
CA GLU A 202 -0.17 -4.23 13.44
C GLU A 202 0.68 -4.06 12.19
N ALA A 203 1.87 -3.51 12.33
CA ALA A 203 2.83 -3.42 11.25
C ALA A 203 3.53 -4.77 11.03
N ILE A 204 3.68 -5.17 9.77
CA ILE A 204 4.47 -6.33 9.35
C ILE A 204 5.33 -5.90 8.18
N HIS A 205 6.63 -5.82 8.39
CA HIS A 205 7.58 -5.50 7.34
C HIS A 205 7.78 -6.68 6.39
N THR A 206 7.48 -6.48 5.12
CA THR A 206 7.50 -7.53 4.08
C THR A 206 8.25 -7.02 2.86
N PRO A 207 9.58 -6.84 2.94
CA PRO A 207 10.39 -6.31 1.84
C PRO A 207 10.34 -7.23 0.62
N GLY A 208 10.44 -6.64 -0.58
CA GLY A 208 10.44 -7.41 -1.83
C GLY A 208 10.26 -6.52 -3.05
N HIS A 209 9.10 -5.89 -3.21
CA HIS A 209 8.84 -4.92 -4.28
C HIS A 209 9.66 -3.64 -4.07
N MET A 210 9.68 -3.14 -2.85
CA MET A 210 10.57 -2.10 -2.33
C MET A 210 11.22 -2.61 -1.04
N SER A 211 12.26 -1.94 -0.60
CA SER A 211 12.97 -2.28 0.65
C SER A 211 12.40 -1.58 1.89
N ASN A 212 11.69 -0.49 1.68
CA ASN A 212 11.01 0.27 2.73
C ASN A 212 9.53 -0.05 2.80
#